data_a757bbd5a40ad30742f39e5c33e83732
#
_entry.id   a757bbd5a40ad30742f39e5c33e83732
#
_cell.length_a   1.000
_cell.length_b   1.000
_cell.length_c   1.000
_cell.angle_alpha   90.00
_cell.angle_beta   90.00
_cell.angle_gamma   90.00
#
_symmetry.space_group_name_H-M   'P 1'
#
loop_
_entity.id
_entity.type
_entity.pdbx_description
1 polymer ?
#
loop_
_entity_poly.entity_id
_entity_poly.type
_entity_poly.pdbx_seq_one_letter_code
_entity_poly.pdbx_strand_id
1 'polypeptide(L)'
;MSQLVCQRCGKCCNDLVQQDRGVLRGLSLMPEEVHLFPEELVKPYLGIGKRPHMDKFQIIAYQLVSDSCPHLVDNSCSRYDERPTSCRQFPFSLDLDEENEPLLGVDMNCPAAVELINNTDGLLEFTDRDDAERLLELKRRVLENPRRAWVYDLATMKWVRFDKMG
;
A
#
# COMPACT_ATOMS: atom_id res chain seq x y z
N MET A 1 15.99 17.87 12.28
CA MET A 1 15.21 16.69 11.89
C MET A 1 16.00 15.87 10.88
N SER A 2 15.96 14.55 11.05
CA SER A 2 16.69 13.63 10.16
C SER A 2 15.78 13.13 9.06
N GLN A 3 16.26 13.11 7.83
CA GLN A 3 15.55 12.63 6.66
C GLN A 3 16.04 11.24 6.26
N LEU A 4 15.13 10.45 5.72
CA LEU A 4 15.48 9.14 5.15
C LEU A 4 16.24 9.33 3.84
N VAL A 5 17.38 8.63 3.72
CA VAL A 5 18.15 8.56 2.49
C VAL A 5 18.11 7.11 1.98
N CYS A 6 17.51 6.90 0.81
CA CYS A 6 17.36 5.57 0.24
C CYS A 6 18.72 4.95 -0.07
N GLN A 7 18.98 3.74 0.44
CA GLN A 7 20.21 2.98 0.20
C GLN A 7 20.14 2.09 -1.04
N ARG A 8 19.04 2.14 -1.80
CA ARG A 8 18.86 1.36 -3.04
C ARG A 8 19.07 -0.14 -2.84
N CYS A 9 18.52 -0.70 -1.75
CA CYS A 9 18.63 -2.12 -1.47
C CYS A 9 17.63 -3.00 -2.25
N GLY A 10 16.66 -2.39 -2.93
CA GLY A 10 15.64 -3.08 -3.72
C GLY A 10 14.52 -3.74 -2.91
N LYS A 11 14.53 -3.66 -1.59
CA LYS A 11 13.54 -4.35 -0.74
C LYS A 11 12.12 -3.85 -0.92
N CYS A 12 11.94 -2.55 -1.17
CA CYS A 12 10.62 -1.97 -1.41
C CYS A 12 10.01 -2.35 -2.77
N CYS A 13 10.79 -3.01 -3.64
CA CYS A 13 10.36 -3.51 -4.94
C CYS A 13 10.25 -5.04 -4.99
N ASN A 14 10.45 -5.72 -3.87
CA ASN A 14 10.36 -7.18 -3.76
C ASN A 14 9.39 -7.58 -2.66
N ASP A 15 8.96 -8.83 -2.67
CA ASP A 15 8.01 -9.38 -1.71
C ASP A 15 6.72 -8.55 -1.62
N LEU A 16 6.24 -8.09 -2.78
CA LEU A 16 5.09 -7.20 -2.86
C LEU A 16 3.76 -7.92 -2.65
N VAL A 17 3.71 -9.22 -2.95
CA VAL A 17 2.51 -10.04 -2.77
C VAL A 17 2.57 -10.67 -1.38
N GLN A 18 1.56 -10.36 -0.56
CA GLN A 18 1.53 -10.75 0.85
C GLN A 18 0.16 -11.25 1.26
N GLN A 19 0.14 -12.10 2.31
CA GLN A 19 -1.09 -12.48 2.98
C GLN A 19 -1.51 -11.41 3.97
N ASP A 20 -2.80 -11.06 3.94
CA ASP A 20 -3.38 -10.10 4.85
C ASP A 20 -4.79 -10.57 5.24
N ARG A 21 -4.95 -11.00 6.48
CA ARG A 21 -6.24 -11.44 7.02
C ARG A 21 -6.92 -12.51 6.16
N GLY A 22 -6.13 -13.47 5.64
CA GLY A 22 -6.62 -14.58 4.83
C GLY A 22 -6.78 -14.27 3.33
N VAL A 23 -6.44 -13.07 2.91
CA VAL A 23 -6.50 -12.62 1.52
C VAL A 23 -5.09 -12.41 0.98
N LEU A 24 -4.82 -12.86 -0.23
CA LEU A 24 -3.57 -12.56 -0.92
C LEU A 24 -3.71 -11.24 -1.67
N ARG A 25 -2.80 -10.30 -1.40
CA ARG A 25 -2.80 -8.99 -2.03
C ARG A 25 -1.41 -8.54 -2.49
N GLY A 26 -1.38 -7.69 -3.51
CA GLY A 26 -0.17 -7.07 -4.01
C GLY A 26 0.01 -5.63 -3.52
N LEU A 27 0.92 -4.92 -4.15
CA LEU A 27 1.16 -3.50 -3.86
C LEU A 27 -0.07 -2.66 -4.20
N SER A 28 -0.53 -1.84 -3.26
CA SER A 28 -1.68 -0.96 -3.45
C SER A 28 -1.36 0.18 -4.43
N LEU A 29 -2.29 0.42 -5.35
CA LEU A 29 -2.20 1.51 -6.34
C LEU A 29 -3.44 2.38 -6.26
N MET A 30 -3.26 3.69 -6.27
CA MET A 30 -4.37 4.62 -6.46
C MET A 30 -4.86 4.54 -7.91
N PRO A 31 -6.15 4.85 -8.19
CA PRO A 31 -6.68 4.75 -9.55
C PRO A 31 -5.87 5.51 -10.62
N GLU A 32 -5.32 6.66 -10.27
CA GLU A 32 -4.51 7.48 -11.17
C GLU A 32 -3.10 6.90 -11.42
N GLU A 33 -2.69 5.86 -10.69
CA GLU A 33 -1.36 5.28 -10.78
C GLU A 33 -1.29 4.00 -11.63
N VAL A 34 -2.43 3.47 -12.05
CA VAL A 34 -2.48 2.19 -12.77
C VAL A 34 -1.74 2.25 -14.11
N HIS A 35 -1.67 3.42 -14.73
CA HIS A 35 -0.96 3.61 -16.00
C HIS A 35 0.57 3.43 -15.89
N LEU A 36 1.12 3.44 -14.68
CA LEU A 36 2.54 3.24 -14.44
C LEU A 36 3.00 1.79 -14.67
N PHE A 37 2.05 0.86 -14.77
CA PHE A 37 2.31 -0.58 -14.87
C PHE A 37 1.59 -1.20 -16.07
N PRO A 38 2.11 -2.34 -16.60
CA PRO A 38 1.41 -3.08 -17.64
C PRO A 38 0.00 -3.49 -17.18
N GLU A 39 -0.99 -3.35 -18.06
CA GLU A 39 -2.39 -3.62 -17.76
C GLU A 39 -2.61 -5.03 -17.20
N GLU A 40 -1.90 -6.03 -17.74
CA GLU A 40 -1.99 -7.43 -17.31
C GLU A 40 -1.51 -7.67 -15.88
N LEU A 41 -0.74 -6.73 -15.31
CA LEU A 41 -0.24 -6.82 -13.93
C LEU A 41 -1.09 -6.03 -12.93
N VAL A 42 -2.16 -5.40 -13.39
CA VAL A 42 -3.04 -4.58 -12.54
C VAL A 42 -4.38 -5.27 -12.36
N LYS A 43 -4.82 -5.42 -11.11
CA LYS A 43 -6.13 -5.97 -10.74
C LYS A 43 -6.81 -5.02 -9.75
N PRO A 44 -8.14 -5.09 -9.59
CA PRO A 44 -8.79 -4.34 -8.52
C PRO A 44 -8.30 -4.81 -7.14
N TYR A 45 -8.39 -3.94 -6.16
CA TYR A 45 -8.01 -4.25 -4.78
C TYR A 45 -9.16 -3.96 -3.81
N LEU A 46 -9.64 -2.73 -3.74
CA LEU A 46 -10.72 -2.32 -2.84
C LEU A 46 -11.92 -1.81 -3.64
N GLY A 47 -13.10 -2.21 -3.22
CA GLY A 47 -14.34 -1.76 -3.82
C GLY A 47 -15.41 -1.46 -2.78
N ILE A 48 -16.28 -0.53 -3.09
CA ILE A 48 -17.37 -0.09 -2.23
C ILE A 48 -18.69 -0.26 -2.96
N GLY A 49 -19.64 -0.90 -2.32
CA GLY A 49 -20.98 -1.11 -2.87
C GLY A 49 -21.67 -2.31 -2.25
N LYS A 50 -22.91 -2.52 -2.62
CA LYS A 50 -23.73 -3.62 -2.09
C LYS A 50 -23.19 -4.98 -2.54
N ARG A 51 -22.81 -5.10 -3.81
CA ARG A 51 -22.21 -6.30 -4.39
C ARG A 51 -21.26 -5.92 -5.53
N PRO A 52 -20.16 -6.68 -5.71
CA PRO A 52 -19.31 -6.50 -6.88
C PRO A 52 -20.12 -6.67 -8.18
N HIS A 53 -19.68 -5.99 -9.25
CA HIS A 53 -20.27 -6.02 -10.59
C HIS A 53 -21.66 -5.40 -10.72
N MET A 54 -22.17 -4.76 -9.67
CA MET A 54 -23.39 -3.95 -9.78
C MET A 54 -23.07 -2.53 -10.25
N ASP A 55 -24.05 -1.85 -10.86
CA ASP A 55 -23.87 -0.52 -11.46
C ASP A 55 -23.29 0.53 -10.50
N LYS A 56 -23.63 0.43 -9.22
CA LYS A 56 -23.17 1.37 -8.20
C LYS A 56 -21.92 0.91 -7.45
N PHE A 57 -21.34 -0.22 -7.83
CA PHE A 57 -20.10 -0.70 -7.24
C PHE A 57 -18.93 0.12 -7.76
N GLN A 58 -18.15 0.69 -6.86
CA GLN A 58 -17.02 1.54 -7.21
C GLN A 58 -15.71 0.93 -6.73
N ILE A 59 -14.77 0.73 -7.65
CA ILE A 59 -13.40 0.33 -7.31
C ILE A 59 -12.65 1.59 -6.88
N ILE A 60 -12.13 1.61 -5.65
CA ILE A 60 -11.44 2.76 -5.08
C ILE A 60 -9.93 2.60 -5.01
N ALA A 61 -9.42 1.38 -5.17
CA ALA A 61 -8.00 1.10 -5.23
C ALA A 61 -7.72 -0.13 -6.10
N TYR A 62 -6.55 -0.17 -6.69
CA TYR A 62 -6.05 -1.27 -7.51
C TYR A 62 -4.82 -1.88 -6.84
N GLN A 63 -4.28 -2.94 -7.44
CA GLN A 63 -3.10 -3.61 -6.93
C GLN A 63 -2.24 -4.16 -8.06
N LEU A 64 -0.93 -4.20 -7.81
CA LEU A 64 0.05 -4.80 -8.70
C LEU A 64 0.13 -6.31 -8.40
N VAL A 65 -0.03 -7.15 -9.42
CA VAL A 65 -0.06 -8.62 -9.31
C VAL A 65 1.32 -9.21 -9.59
N SER A 66 2.35 -8.58 -9.10
CA SER A 66 3.73 -9.05 -9.27
C SER A 66 4.43 -9.00 -7.92
N ASP A 67 5.13 -10.07 -7.57
CA ASP A 67 5.90 -10.11 -6.33
C ASP A 67 7.11 -9.19 -6.38
N SER A 68 7.67 -8.97 -7.57
CA SER A 68 8.73 -7.98 -7.80
C SER A 68 8.23 -6.90 -8.73
N CYS A 69 8.61 -5.65 -8.44
CA CYS A 69 8.22 -4.52 -9.26
C CYS A 69 8.87 -4.58 -10.65
N PRO A 70 8.10 -4.42 -11.76
CA PRO A 70 8.67 -4.41 -13.12
C PRO A 70 9.62 -3.23 -13.37
N HIS A 71 9.61 -2.21 -12.54
CA HIS A 71 10.52 -1.06 -12.64
C HIS A 71 11.81 -1.23 -11.84
N LEU A 72 12.00 -2.39 -11.18
CA LEU A 72 13.25 -2.69 -10.46
C LEU A 72 14.36 -3.05 -11.46
N VAL A 73 15.43 -2.25 -11.45
CA VAL A 73 16.61 -2.45 -12.28
C VAL A 73 17.85 -2.26 -11.41
N ASP A 74 18.69 -3.27 -11.31
CA ASP A 74 19.94 -3.24 -10.52
C ASP A 74 19.71 -2.76 -9.08
N ASN A 75 18.69 -3.32 -8.41
CA ASN A 75 18.28 -2.98 -7.04
C ASN A 75 17.82 -1.51 -6.87
N SER A 76 17.49 -0.83 -7.96
CA SER A 76 17.00 0.55 -7.94
C SER A 76 15.70 0.68 -8.71
N CYS A 77 14.85 1.61 -8.29
CA CYS A 77 13.64 1.94 -9.01
C CYS A 77 13.99 2.76 -10.27
N SER A 78 13.70 2.23 -11.45
CA SER A 78 13.93 2.94 -12.72
C SER A 78 12.96 4.12 -12.92
N ARG A 79 11.91 4.20 -12.11
CA ARG A 79 10.92 5.28 -12.11
C ARG A 79 10.83 5.96 -10.74
N TYR A 80 11.97 6.21 -10.13
CA TYR A 80 12.04 6.73 -8.76
C TYR A 80 11.21 8.00 -8.58
N ASP A 81 11.25 8.94 -9.53
CA ASP A 81 10.53 10.22 -9.44
C ASP A 81 9.01 10.07 -9.70
N GLU A 82 8.60 8.95 -10.29
CA GLU A 82 7.19 8.66 -10.60
C GLU A 82 6.65 7.49 -9.76
N ARG A 83 7.22 7.26 -8.58
CA ARG A 83 6.79 6.13 -7.73
C ARG A 83 5.32 6.26 -7.31
N PRO A 84 4.59 5.12 -7.24
CA PRO A 84 3.25 5.14 -6.67
C PRO A 84 3.24 5.59 -5.21
N THR A 85 2.09 6.02 -4.74
CA THR A 85 1.87 6.49 -3.36
C THR A 85 2.41 5.51 -2.32
N SER A 86 2.16 4.20 -2.50
CA SER A 86 2.66 3.16 -1.59
C SER A 86 4.18 3.09 -1.53
N CYS A 87 4.85 3.35 -2.64
CA CYS A 87 6.32 3.36 -2.70
C CYS A 87 6.90 4.64 -2.11
N ARG A 88 6.25 5.78 -2.33
CA ARG A 88 6.71 7.07 -1.79
C ARG A 88 6.67 7.11 -0.28
N GLN A 89 5.64 6.53 0.36
CA GLN A 89 5.56 6.49 1.81
C GLN A 89 6.55 5.52 2.44
N PHE A 90 6.92 4.44 1.75
CA PHE A 90 7.81 3.41 2.30
C PHE A 90 9.15 4.02 2.75
N PRO A 91 9.73 3.68 3.89
CA PRO A 91 9.36 2.61 4.83
C PRO A 91 8.36 3.02 5.91
N PHE A 92 7.81 4.21 5.83
CA PHE A 92 6.82 4.69 6.79
C PHE A 92 5.42 4.35 6.31
N SER A 93 4.50 4.21 7.26
CA SER A 93 3.08 3.99 6.97
C SER A 93 2.23 4.60 8.08
N LEU A 94 0.98 4.87 7.76
CA LEU A 94 -0.02 5.24 8.76
C LEU A 94 -1.06 4.13 8.85
N ASP A 95 -1.42 3.79 10.07
CA ASP A 95 -2.51 2.90 10.38
C ASP A 95 -3.45 3.59 11.37
N LEU A 96 -4.52 2.93 11.76
CA LEU A 96 -5.43 3.43 12.78
C LEU A 96 -5.26 2.60 14.04
N ASP A 97 -5.20 3.27 15.18
CA ASP A 97 -5.19 2.60 16.48
C ASP A 97 -6.63 2.21 16.90
N GLU A 98 -6.79 1.69 18.10
CA GLU A 98 -8.09 1.26 18.63
C GLU A 98 -9.09 2.42 18.77
N GLU A 99 -8.60 3.66 18.84
CA GLU A 99 -9.40 4.87 18.95
C GLU A 99 -9.63 5.57 17.60
N ASN A 100 -9.23 4.90 16.49
CA ASN A 100 -9.27 5.43 15.11
C ASN A 100 -8.39 6.66 14.89
N GLU A 101 -7.32 6.81 15.69
CA GLU A 101 -6.32 7.84 15.50
C GLU A 101 -5.13 7.32 14.67
N PRO A 102 -4.49 8.19 13.88
CA PRO A 102 -3.35 7.78 13.06
C PRO A 102 -2.17 7.29 13.90
N LEU A 103 -1.65 6.12 13.57
CA LEU A 103 -0.50 5.50 14.19
C LEU A 103 0.61 5.30 13.15
N LEU A 104 1.78 5.88 13.42
CA LEU A 104 2.93 5.76 12.54
C LEU A 104 3.60 4.40 12.69
N GLY A 105 3.75 3.71 11.57
CA GLY A 105 4.53 2.47 11.46
C GLY A 105 5.80 2.68 10.66
N VAL A 106 6.80 1.84 10.93
CA VAL A 106 8.07 1.84 10.20
C VAL A 106 8.42 0.41 9.83
N ASP A 107 8.73 0.17 8.57
CA ASP A 107 9.20 -1.15 8.13
C ASP A 107 10.69 -1.28 8.41
N MET A 108 11.02 -2.10 9.41
CA MET A 108 12.39 -2.32 9.87
C MET A 108 13.20 -3.22 8.93
N ASN A 109 12.61 -3.73 7.86
CA ASN A 109 13.34 -4.43 6.80
C ASN A 109 14.08 -3.44 5.88
N CYS A 110 13.79 -2.16 5.98
CA CYS A 110 14.50 -1.13 5.24
C CYS A 110 15.78 -0.74 5.99
N PRO A 111 17.00 -1.00 5.44
CA PRO A 111 18.25 -0.65 6.11
C PRO A 111 18.39 0.86 6.38
N ALA A 112 17.88 1.67 5.46
CA ALA A 112 17.90 3.14 5.62
C ALA A 112 17.04 3.59 6.80
N ALA A 113 15.89 2.93 7.03
CA ALA A 113 15.01 3.23 8.16
C ALA A 113 15.67 2.85 9.48
N VAL A 114 16.33 1.68 9.54
CA VAL A 114 17.07 1.23 10.73
C VAL A 114 18.18 2.22 11.08
N GLU A 115 18.98 2.62 10.10
CA GLU A 115 20.05 3.60 10.30
C GLU A 115 19.51 4.94 10.79
N LEU A 116 18.43 5.43 10.18
CA LEU A 116 17.80 6.68 10.58
C LEU A 116 17.32 6.65 12.03
N ILE A 117 16.65 5.59 12.45
CA ILE A 117 16.13 5.43 13.80
C ILE A 117 17.27 5.34 14.81
N ASN A 118 18.33 4.58 14.50
CA ASN A 118 19.48 4.41 15.40
C ASN A 118 20.29 5.69 15.57
N ASN A 119 20.27 6.59 14.59
CA ASN A 119 21.06 7.82 14.60
C ASN A 119 20.24 9.06 14.96
N THR A 120 18.98 8.90 15.32
CA THR A 120 18.09 10.03 15.61
C THR A 120 17.70 10.03 17.07
N ASP A 121 17.96 11.16 17.75
CA ASP A 121 17.59 11.41 19.14
C ASP A 121 16.33 12.28 19.20
N GLY A 122 15.20 11.76 18.74
CA GLY A 122 13.94 12.50 18.84
C GLY A 122 13.09 12.50 17.59
N LEU A 123 12.84 13.67 17.00
CA LEU A 123 11.88 13.82 15.92
C LEU A 123 12.39 13.30 14.57
N LEU A 124 11.59 12.43 13.95
CA LEU A 124 11.79 12.00 12.58
C LEU A 124 10.96 12.90 11.66
N GLU A 125 11.55 13.28 10.53
CA GLU A 125 10.78 13.96 9.48
C GLU A 125 10.11 12.93 8.58
N PHE A 126 8.78 13.01 8.52
CA PHE A 126 7.97 12.17 7.64
C PHE A 126 7.60 13.00 6.40
N THR A 127 8.48 13.03 5.41
CA THR A 127 8.34 13.88 4.22
C THR A 127 7.18 13.49 3.32
N ASP A 128 6.83 12.20 3.29
CA ASP A 128 5.76 11.67 2.45
C ASP A 128 4.47 11.40 3.22
N ARG A 129 4.21 12.20 4.25
CA ARG A 129 3.02 12.05 5.09
C ARG A 129 1.72 12.16 4.32
N ASP A 130 1.66 13.06 3.34
CA ASP A 130 0.45 13.25 2.52
C ASP A 130 0.11 11.97 1.74
N ASP A 131 1.11 11.27 1.23
CA ASP A 131 0.93 10.00 0.54
C ASP A 131 0.40 8.92 1.50
N ALA A 132 0.96 8.85 2.70
CA ALA A 132 0.49 7.91 3.72
C ALA A 132 -0.94 8.23 4.16
N GLU A 133 -1.31 9.50 4.27
CA GLU A 133 -2.67 9.91 4.61
C GLU A 133 -3.68 9.56 3.51
N ARG A 134 -3.28 9.62 2.24
CA ARG A 134 -4.12 9.17 1.13
C ARG A 134 -4.45 7.67 1.22
N LEU A 135 -3.47 6.85 1.58
CA LEU A 135 -3.67 5.41 1.78
C LEU A 135 -4.51 5.13 3.04
N LEU A 136 -4.29 5.90 4.09
CA LEU A 136 -5.07 5.79 5.32
C LEU A 136 -6.55 6.11 5.07
N GLU A 137 -6.84 7.07 4.20
CA GLU A 137 -8.21 7.42 3.81
C GLU A 137 -8.94 6.26 3.14
N LEU A 138 -8.24 5.45 2.33
CA LEU A 138 -8.83 4.23 1.78
C LEU A 138 -9.28 3.29 2.90
N LYS A 139 -8.45 3.13 3.92
CA LYS A 139 -8.78 2.30 5.08
C LYS A 139 -9.98 2.84 5.84
N ARG A 140 -10.05 4.15 6.05
CA ARG A 140 -11.21 4.79 6.69
C ARG A 140 -12.50 4.53 5.92
N ARG A 141 -12.47 4.64 4.60
CA ARG A 141 -13.63 4.38 3.75
C ARG A 141 -14.13 2.93 3.89
N VAL A 142 -13.21 1.99 3.99
CA VAL A 142 -13.56 0.57 4.22
C VAL A 142 -14.18 0.37 5.59
N LEU A 143 -13.63 1.01 6.62
CA LEU A 143 -14.10 0.85 8.00
C LEU A 143 -15.40 1.59 8.28
N GLU A 144 -15.77 2.61 7.52
CA GLU A 144 -17.05 3.32 7.65
C GLU A 144 -18.24 2.39 7.45
N ASN A 145 -18.14 1.44 6.50
CA ASN A 145 -19.19 0.48 6.27
C ASN A 145 -18.59 -0.85 5.79
N PRO A 146 -18.10 -1.68 6.73
CA PRO A 146 -17.41 -2.92 6.37
C PRO A 146 -18.28 -3.94 5.65
N ARG A 147 -19.61 -3.83 5.76
CA ARG A 147 -20.55 -4.71 5.05
C ARG A 147 -20.71 -4.33 3.57
N ARG A 148 -20.30 -3.13 3.20
CA ARG A 148 -20.33 -2.65 1.81
C ARG A 148 -18.94 -2.45 1.24
N ALA A 149 -17.92 -2.91 1.95
CA ALA A 149 -16.54 -2.85 1.52
C ALA A 149 -16.06 -4.24 1.10
N TRP A 150 -15.30 -4.30 0.02
CA TRP A 150 -14.86 -5.55 -0.58
C TRP A 150 -13.37 -5.49 -0.90
N VAL A 151 -12.69 -6.61 -0.71
CA VAL A 151 -11.28 -6.79 -1.03
C VAL A 151 -11.15 -7.90 -2.07
N TYR A 152 -10.37 -7.64 -3.11
CA TYR A 152 -10.13 -8.62 -4.16
C TYR A 152 -8.97 -9.53 -3.77
N ASP A 153 -9.24 -10.84 -3.66
CA ASP A 153 -8.26 -11.84 -3.28
C ASP A 153 -7.54 -12.38 -4.52
N LEU A 154 -6.24 -12.17 -4.60
CA LEU A 154 -5.45 -12.67 -5.74
C LEU A 154 -5.34 -14.19 -5.77
N ALA A 155 -5.47 -14.87 -4.61
CA ALA A 155 -5.39 -16.33 -4.56
C ALA A 155 -6.58 -17.00 -5.24
N THR A 156 -7.78 -16.45 -5.04
CA THR A 156 -9.03 -17.01 -5.59
C THR A 156 -9.55 -16.24 -6.80
N MET A 157 -8.99 -15.06 -7.06
CA MET A 157 -9.47 -14.12 -8.09
C MET A 157 -10.93 -13.73 -7.89
N LYS A 158 -11.33 -13.56 -6.63
CA LYS A 158 -12.70 -13.23 -6.23
C LYS A 158 -12.72 -12.11 -5.20
N TRP A 159 -13.84 -11.38 -5.18
CA TRP A 159 -14.10 -10.38 -4.16
C TRP A 159 -14.53 -11.06 -2.85
N VAL A 160 -13.96 -10.58 -1.73
CA VAL A 160 -14.31 -11.00 -0.37
C VAL A 160 -14.85 -9.78 0.37
N ARG A 161 -16.00 -9.92 0.99
CA ARG A 161 -16.56 -8.81 1.80
C ARG A 161 -15.68 -8.58 3.03
N PHE A 162 -15.38 -7.32 3.32
CA PHE A 162 -14.41 -6.95 4.35
C PHE A 162 -14.77 -7.51 5.73
N ASP A 163 -16.04 -7.49 6.12
CA ASP A 163 -16.49 -8.02 7.41
C ASP A 163 -16.37 -9.56 7.53
N LYS A 164 -16.10 -10.25 6.43
CA LYS A 164 -15.88 -11.70 6.39
C LYS A 164 -14.41 -12.10 6.39
N MET A 165 -13.50 -11.14 6.33
CA MET A 165 -12.07 -11.42 6.38
C MET A 165 -11.66 -11.87 7.78
N GLY A 166 -10.74 -12.82 7.82
CA GLY A 166 -10.25 -13.44 9.05
C GLY A 166 -9.42 -12.55 9.96
#